data_72fb2e07f0f7df09058b74f4b6767704
#
_entry.id   72fb2e07f0f7df09058b74f4b6767704
#
_cell.length_a   1.000
_cell.length_b   1.000
_cell.length_c   1.000
_cell.angle_alpha   90.00
_cell.angle_beta   90.00
_cell.angle_gamma   90.00
#
_symmetry.space_group_name_H-M   'P 1'
#
loop_
_entity.id
_entity.type
_entity.pdbx_description
1 polymer ?
#
loop_
_entity_poly.entity_id
_entity_poly.type
_entity_poly.pdbx_seq_one_letter_code
_entity_poly.pdbx_strand_id
1 'polypeptide(L)'
;MWGINKLNPSEPSVKVPYKESGHMIRGNNVEILTLAENAAFVYWVTGEEKFARFATDIFNVWLVGTYYMNPILDPEKSCGSVGGWEPGGICGYYDYEQIHDDLVMHAAMAYDFAFDYLIRHPHAHLKAIGKDTKTVAAEVFKRFINIGLVRGGKSGNWNVNGWNIMLRPMLVLDHNEAYADGKGKEYYLNLLVNESTPYHDAIPDILKTYDRVT
;
A
#
# COMPACT_ATOMS: atom_id res chain seq x y z
N MET A 1 -9.36 -16.22 -0.09
CA MET A 1 -9.25 -14.77 -0.25
C MET A 1 -10.19 -14.07 0.72
N TRP A 2 -9.86 -12.89 1.19
CA TRP A 2 -10.69 -12.12 2.10
C TRP A 2 -11.40 -11.00 1.34
N GLY A 3 -12.68 -10.88 1.54
CA GLY A 3 -13.50 -9.83 0.94
C GLY A 3 -13.97 -8.83 1.96
N ILE A 4 -14.08 -7.57 1.55
CA ILE A 4 -14.60 -6.48 2.38
C ILE A 4 -15.95 -6.08 1.82
N ASN A 5 -16.92 -5.89 2.70
CA ASN A 5 -18.20 -5.33 2.30
C ASN A 5 -18.03 -3.86 1.90
N LYS A 6 -18.13 -3.56 0.60
CA LYS A 6 -17.97 -2.19 0.09
C LYS A 6 -19.04 -1.23 0.56
N LEU A 7 -20.22 -1.74 0.93
CA LEU A 7 -21.33 -0.94 1.45
C LEU A 7 -21.19 -0.66 2.93
N ASN A 8 -20.50 -1.54 3.66
CA ASN A 8 -20.19 -1.37 5.07
C ASN A 8 -18.76 -1.87 5.36
N PRO A 9 -17.74 -1.08 5.04
CA PRO A 9 -16.34 -1.49 5.17
C PRO A 9 -15.88 -1.69 6.63
N SER A 10 -16.66 -1.23 7.61
CA SER A 10 -16.39 -1.48 9.03
C SER A 10 -16.77 -2.89 9.50
N GLU A 11 -17.52 -3.64 8.70
CA GLU A 11 -17.80 -5.04 9.00
C GLU A 11 -16.53 -5.90 8.88
N PRO A 12 -16.42 -6.98 9.68
CA PRO A 12 -15.30 -7.91 9.56
C PRO A 12 -15.15 -8.45 8.15
N SER A 13 -13.91 -8.58 7.69
CA SER A 13 -13.60 -9.21 6.41
C SER A 13 -14.13 -10.64 6.36
N VAL A 14 -14.71 -11.03 5.24
CA VAL A 14 -15.29 -12.35 5.01
C VAL A 14 -14.37 -13.16 4.11
N LYS A 15 -14.12 -14.43 4.46
CA LYS A 15 -13.39 -15.33 3.59
C LYS A 15 -14.27 -15.74 2.41
N VAL A 16 -13.83 -15.37 1.22
CA VAL A 16 -14.52 -15.74 -0.02
C VAL A 16 -13.82 -16.97 -0.62
N PRO A 17 -14.53 -18.05 -0.90
CA PRO A 17 -13.97 -19.23 -1.55
C PRO A 17 -13.34 -18.86 -2.90
N TYR A 18 -12.20 -19.47 -3.19
CA TYR A 18 -11.44 -19.22 -4.43
C TYR A 18 -12.29 -19.46 -5.70
N LYS A 19 -13.18 -20.45 -5.66
CA LYS A 19 -14.10 -20.75 -6.77
C LYS A 19 -15.17 -19.68 -7.00
N GLU A 20 -15.55 -18.96 -5.95
CA GLU A 20 -16.57 -17.89 -6.03
C GLU A 20 -15.96 -16.54 -6.35
N SER A 21 -14.72 -16.30 -5.92
CA SER A 21 -14.04 -15.04 -6.15
C SER A 21 -13.43 -14.93 -7.55
N GLY A 22 -13.26 -16.05 -8.25
CA GLY A 22 -12.37 -16.09 -9.41
C GLY A 22 -10.93 -15.75 -9.02
N HIS A 23 -10.00 -16.54 -9.38
CA HIS A 23 -8.60 -16.44 -8.94
C HIS A 23 -7.83 -15.22 -9.49
N MET A 24 -8.49 -14.32 -10.17
CA MET A 24 -7.89 -13.12 -10.78
C MET A 24 -8.10 -11.83 -9.96
N ILE A 25 -8.66 -11.92 -8.74
CA ILE A 25 -8.94 -10.71 -7.93
C ILE A 25 -7.67 -9.88 -7.71
N ARG A 26 -6.55 -10.53 -7.51
CA ARG A 26 -5.25 -9.88 -7.36
C ARG A 26 -4.89 -9.10 -8.62
N GLY A 27 -4.84 -9.75 -9.77
CA GLY A 27 -4.57 -9.07 -11.05
C GLY A 27 -5.57 -7.96 -11.35
N ASN A 28 -6.85 -8.21 -11.13
CA ASN A 28 -7.90 -7.21 -11.31
C ASN A 28 -7.71 -5.98 -10.41
N ASN A 29 -7.26 -6.17 -9.18
CA ASN A 29 -7.00 -5.04 -8.28
C ASN A 29 -5.81 -4.20 -8.76
N VAL A 30 -4.75 -4.82 -9.26
CA VAL A 30 -3.62 -4.11 -9.88
C VAL A 30 -4.09 -3.32 -11.10
N GLU A 31 -4.82 -3.95 -12.00
CA GLU A 31 -5.37 -3.29 -13.20
C GLU A 31 -6.27 -2.11 -12.86
N ILE A 32 -7.16 -2.27 -11.88
CA ILE A 32 -8.07 -1.20 -11.44
C ILE A 32 -7.29 -0.03 -10.84
N LEU A 33 -6.27 -0.29 -10.01
CA LEU A 33 -5.44 0.78 -9.44
C LEU A 33 -4.52 1.42 -10.48
N THR A 34 -4.04 0.67 -11.46
CA THR A 34 -3.33 1.23 -12.62
C THR A 34 -4.23 2.18 -13.42
N LEU A 35 -5.50 1.83 -13.61
CA LEU A 35 -6.48 2.75 -14.24
C LEU A 35 -6.68 4.02 -13.41
N ALA A 36 -6.72 3.90 -12.07
CA ALA A 36 -6.80 5.07 -11.19
C ALA A 36 -5.58 5.97 -11.31
N GLU A 37 -4.37 5.39 -11.30
CA GLU A 37 -3.11 6.14 -11.51
C GLU A 37 -3.12 6.87 -12.85
N ASN A 38 -3.45 6.16 -13.94
CA ASN A 38 -3.49 6.75 -15.28
C ASN A 38 -4.51 7.90 -15.38
N ALA A 39 -5.69 7.73 -14.81
CA ALA A 39 -6.69 8.78 -14.80
C ALA A 39 -6.27 9.97 -13.94
N ALA A 40 -5.67 9.74 -12.78
CA ALA A 40 -5.13 10.78 -11.92
C ALA A 40 -4.00 11.57 -12.63
N PHE A 41 -3.14 10.89 -13.37
CA PHE A 41 -2.12 11.52 -14.18
C PHE A 41 -2.73 12.40 -15.30
N VAL A 42 -3.76 11.89 -16.00
CA VAL A 42 -4.47 12.70 -17.02
C VAL A 42 -5.09 13.94 -16.38
N TYR A 43 -5.70 13.81 -15.20
CA TYR A 43 -6.20 14.96 -14.44
C TYR A 43 -5.09 15.96 -14.12
N TRP A 44 -3.98 15.48 -13.59
CA TRP A 44 -2.84 16.32 -13.21
C TRP A 44 -2.30 17.15 -14.41
N VAL A 45 -2.30 16.55 -15.61
CA VAL A 45 -1.84 17.24 -16.84
C VAL A 45 -2.88 18.18 -17.42
N THR A 46 -4.17 17.79 -17.40
CA THR A 46 -5.22 18.49 -18.15
C THR A 46 -6.12 19.39 -17.28
N GLY A 47 -6.17 19.13 -15.98
CA GLY A 47 -7.12 19.77 -15.06
C GLY A 47 -8.57 19.30 -15.21
N GLU A 48 -8.86 18.28 -16.06
CA GLU A 48 -10.21 17.81 -16.28
C GLU A 48 -10.74 16.96 -15.11
N GLU A 49 -11.59 17.52 -14.27
CA GLU A 49 -12.09 16.90 -13.03
C GLU A 49 -12.80 15.54 -13.22
N LYS A 50 -13.32 15.24 -14.41
CA LYS A 50 -13.91 13.92 -14.68
C LYS A 50 -12.91 12.78 -14.45
N PHE A 51 -11.63 12.99 -14.76
CA PHE A 51 -10.57 12.02 -14.55
C PHE A 51 -10.18 11.94 -13.07
N ALA A 52 -10.12 13.09 -12.37
CA ALA A 52 -9.91 13.09 -10.93
C ALA A 52 -11.01 12.32 -10.20
N ARG A 53 -12.27 12.57 -10.54
CA ARG A 53 -13.41 11.87 -9.93
C ARG A 53 -13.30 10.36 -10.15
N PHE A 54 -13.04 9.91 -11.37
CA PHE A 54 -12.87 8.49 -11.67
C PHE A 54 -11.73 7.86 -10.86
N ALA A 55 -10.57 8.51 -10.83
CA ALA A 55 -9.40 8.03 -10.09
C ALA A 55 -9.66 7.97 -8.58
N THR A 56 -10.27 9.01 -8.03
CA THR A 56 -10.53 9.11 -6.58
C THR A 56 -11.66 8.21 -6.11
N ASP A 57 -12.64 7.91 -6.94
CA ASP A 57 -13.67 6.91 -6.64
C ASP A 57 -13.03 5.52 -6.44
N ILE A 58 -12.10 5.13 -7.30
CA ILE A 58 -11.34 3.87 -7.17
C ILE A 58 -10.43 3.92 -5.94
N PHE A 59 -9.63 4.98 -5.82
CA PHE A 59 -8.71 5.14 -4.70
C PHE A 59 -9.40 5.08 -3.34
N ASN A 60 -10.52 5.77 -3.18
CA ASN A 60 -11.27 5.80 -1.93
C ASN A 60 -11.85 4.43 -1.57
N VAL A 61 -12.32 3.66 -2.53
CA VAL A 61 -12.78 2.28 -2.28
C VAL A 61 -11.65 1.41 -1.76
N TRP A 62 -10.48 1.50 -2.38
CA TRP A 62 -9.28 0.80 -1.94
C TRP A 62 -8.83 1.28 -0.56
N LEU A 63 -8.72 2.60 -0.37
CA LEU A 63 -8.24 3.21 0.87
C LEU A 63 -9.10 2.82 2.07
N VAL A 64 -10.42 3.00 1.95
CA VAL A 64 -11.35 2.71 3.05
C VAL A 64 -11.37 1.21 3.35
N GLY A 65 -11.41 0.38 2.30
CA GLY A 65 -11.32 -1.07 2.48
C GLY A 65 -10.05 -1.50 3.19
N THR A 66 -8.91 -0.98 2.78
CA THR A 66 -7.60 -1.28 3.34
C THR A 66 -7.44 -0.75 4.77
N TYR A 67 -8.00 0.42 5.05
CA TYR A 67 -7.97 1.00 6.40
C TYR A 67 -8.56 0.08 7.47
N TYR A 68 -9.65 -0.63 7.15
CA TYR A 68 -10.29 -1.57 8.07
C TYR A 68 -9.61 -2.94 8.13
N MET A 69 -8.65 -3.22 7.27
CA MET A 69 -7.85 -4.42 7.39
C MET A 69 -6.84 -4.26 8.51
N ASN A 70 -6.72 -5.27 9.36
CA ASN A 70 -5.80 -5.29 10.48
C ASN A 70 -4.65 -6.26 10.16
N PRO A 71 -3.54 -5.78 9.60
CA PRO A 71 -2.42 -6.65 9.29
C PRO A 71 -1.74 -7.10 10.59
N ILE A 72 -1.32 -8.34 10.61
CA ILE A 72 -0.44 -8.84 11.65
C ILE A 72 0.96 -8.30 11.33
N LEU A 73 1.43 -7.35 12.12
CA LEU A 73 2.76 -6.75 11.98
C LEU A 73 3.88 -7.60 12.63
N ASP A 74 3.51 -8.62 13.40
CA ASP A 74 4.47 -9.51 14.03
C ASP A 74 5.03 -10.50 13.00
N PRO A 75 6.34 -10.46 12.68
CA PRO A 75 6.94 -11.35 11.68
C PRO A 75 6.82 -12.83 12.05
N GLU A 76 6.78 -13.16 13.33
CA GLU A 76 6.65 -14.54 13.82
C GLU A 76 5.20 -15.05 13.74
N LYS A 77 4.24 -14.14 13.85
CA LYS A 77 2.80 -14.43 13.70
C LYS A 77 2.29 -14.10 12.31
N SER A 78 3.17 -13.63 11.50
CA SER A 78 2.83 -13.30 10.13
C SER A 78 2.33 -14.54 9.39
N CYS A 79 1.67 -14.30 8.29
CA CYS A 79 1.10 -15.27 7.37
C CYS A 79 2.03 -16.38 6.93
N GLY A 80 2.77 -16.85 7.82
CA GLY A 80 3.57 -18.06 7.77
C GLY A 80 4.80 -17.92 6.90
N SER A 81 5.83 -18.47 7.40
CA SER A 81 6.98 -18.93 6.65
C SER A 81 6.62 -19.82 5.44
N VAL A 82 5.37 -20.04 5.17
CA VAL A 82 4.85 -20.97 4.16
C VAL A 82 3.68 -20.32 3.40
N GLY A 83 3.93 -19.20 2.76
CA GLY A 83 3.04 -18.69 1.73
C GLY A 83 1.67 -18.19 2.17
N GLY A 84 1.48 -17.83 3.41
CA GLY A 84 0.30 -17.04 3.81
C GLY A 84 -1.06 -17.71 3.75
N TRP A 85 -1.11 -19.02 3.63
CA TRP A 85 -2.34 -19.79 3.36
C TRP A 85 -2.94 -20.46 4.59
N GLU A 86 -2.39 -20.24 5.77
CA GLU A 86 -2.89 -20.84 7.01
C GLU A 86 -4.30 -20.32 7.36
N PRO A 87 -5.22 -21.21 7.75
CA PRO A 87 -6.54 -20.82 8.20
C PRO A 87 -6.47 -19.90 9.41
N GLY A 88 -6.92 -18.68 9.28
CA GLY A 88 -6.92 -17.65 10.33
C GLY A 88 -5.80 -16.61 10.23
N GLY A 89 -4.84 -16.78 9.35
CA GLY A 89 -3.91 -15.73 8.98
C GLY A 89 -4.60 -14.66 8.16
N ILE A 90 -4.59 -13.42 8.60
CA ILE A 90 -5.01 -12.29 7.77
C ILE A 90 -3.82 -11.92 6.89
N CYS A 91 -3.63 -12.71 5.87
CA CYS A 91 -2.70 -12.43 4.81
C CYS A 91 -3.46 -11.75 3.68
N GLY A 92 -4.06 -10.67 3.98
CA GLY A 92 -4.77 -9.91 3.00
C GLY A 92 -3.83 -9.00 2.23
N TYR A 93 -4.25 -7.79 2.03
CA TYR A 93 -3.53 -6.73 1.33
C TYR A 93 -2.16 -6.36 1.91
N TYR A 94 -1.73 -6.98 2.97
CA TYR A 94 -0.50 -6.72 3.69
C TYR A 94 0.43 -7.92 3.72
N ASP A 95 0.15 -8.89 2.89
CA ASP A 95 0.96 -10.07 2.73
C ASP A 95 2.23 -9.74 1.92
N TYR A 96 3.23 -10.60 2.05
CA TYR A 96 4.44 -10.59 1.23
C TYR A 96 4.14 -10.59 -0.27
N GLU A 97 3.08 -11.25 -0.70
CA GLU A 97 2.64 -11.24 -2.09
C GLU A 97 2.20 -9.86 -2.58
N GLN A 98 1.82 -8.98 -1.69
CA GLN A 98 1.49 -7.58 -2.02
C GLN A 98 2.71 -6.76 -2.42
N ILE A 99 3.89 -7.16 -1.97
CA ILE A 99 5.15 -6.58 -2.44
C ILE A 99 5.36 -6.91 -3.92
N HIS A 100 4.77 -8.00 -4.39
CA HIS A 100 4.79 -8.40 -5.79
C HIS A 100 3.74 -7.72 -6.66
N ASP A 101 2.68 -7.19 -6.05
CA ASP A 101 1.49 -6.80 -6.80
C ASP A 101 1.45 -5.33 -7.18
N ASP A 102 2.45 -4.57 -6.82
CA ASP A 102 2.55 -3.15 -7.14
C ASP A 102 1.34 -2.29 -6.69
N LEU A 103 0.37 -2.88 -5.99
CA LEU A 103 -0.89 -2.26 -5.61
C LEU A 103 -0.72 -0.92 -4.91
N VAL A 104 0.09 -0.91 -3.85
CA VAL A 104 0.31 0.29 -3.05
C VAL A 104 1.06 1.36 -3.84
N MET A 105 1.88 0.94 -4.79
CA MET A 105 2.61 1.84 -5.69
C MET A 105 1.65 2.63 -6.58
N HIS A 106 0.69 1.96 -7.22
CA HIS A 106 -0.34 2.59 -8.04
C HIS A 106 -1.29 3.46 -7.20
N ALA A 107 -1.66 2.98 -6.00
CA ALA A 107 -2.46 3.76 -5.08
C ALA A 107 -1.76 5.04 -4.62
N ALA A 108 -0.47 4.99 -4.33
CA ALA A 108 0.33 6.15 -3.95
C ALA A 108 0.40 7.19 -5.08
N MET A 109 0.59 6.74 -6.33
CA MET A 109 0.63 7.65 -7.48
C MET A 109 -0.75 8.26 -7.80
N ALA A 110 -1.82 7.47 -7.70
CA ALA A 110 -3.18 8.00 -7.85
C ALA A 110 -3.50 9.04 -6.78
N TYR A 111 -3.06 8.81 -5.54
CA TYR A 111 -3.18 9.77 -4.45
C TYR A 111 -2.42 11.08 -4.73
N ASP A 112 -1.18 10.99 -5.16
CA ASP A 112 -0.32 12.14 -5.41
C ASP A 112 -0.86 13.02 -6.54
N PHE A 113 -1.13 12.43 -7.70
CA PHE A 113 -1.63 13.17 -8.87
C PHE A 113 -3.02 13.78 -8.67
N ALA A 114 -3.88 13.18 -7.85
CA ALA A 114 -5.22 13.67 -7.58
C ALA A 114 -5.37 14.30 -6.18
N PHE A 115 -4.27 14.61 -5.50
CA PHE A 115 -4.26 15.05 -4.11
C PHE A 115 -5.16 16.25 -3.84
N ASP A 116 -5.07 17.30 -4.63
CA ASP A 116 -5.87 18.52 -4.50
C ASP A 116 -7.37 18.24 -4.64
N TYR A 117 -7.75 17.34 -5.55
CA TYR A 117 -9.14 16.91 -5.72
C TYR A 117 -9.62 16.12 -4.51
N LEU A 118 -8.82 15.17 -4.01
CA LEU A 118 -9.14 14.37 -2.82
C LEU A 118 -9.40 15.24 -1.58
N ILE A 119 -8.58 16.27 -1.38
CA ILE A 119 -8.73 17.18 -0.23
C ILE A 119 -9.98 18.05 -0.37
N ARG A 120 -10.29 18.51 -1.57
CA ARG A 120 -11.52 19.29 -1.83
C ARG A 120 -12.81 18.45 -1.75
N HIS A 121 -12.72 17.14 -1.97
CA HIS A 121 -13.86 16.22 -2.03
C HIS A 121 -13.68 15.08 -1.02
N PRO A 122 -13.77 15.34 0.29
CA PRO A 122 -13.54 14.33 1.30
C PRO A 122 -14.57 13.20 1.23
N HIS A 123 -14.10 11.97 1.37
CA HIS A 123 -14.94 10.78 1.31
C HIS A 123 -15.96 10.75 2.45
N ALA A 124 -17.25 10.56 2.11
CA ALA A 124 -18.35 10.65 3.06
C ALA A 124 -18.20 9.72 4.27
N HIS A 125 -17.73 8.49 4.06
CA HIS A 125 -17.53 7.52 5.14
C HIS A 125 -16.42 7.96 6.10
N LEU A 126 -15.28 8.44 5.59
CA LEU A 126 -14.18 8.92 6.44
C LEU A 126 -14.62 10.13 7.26
N LYS A 127 -15.35 11.05 6.65
CA LYS A 127 -15.94 12.19 7.36
C LYS A 127 -16.90 11.74 8.47
N ALA A 128 -17.72 10.73 8.23
CA ALA A 128 -18.67 10.21 9.21
C ALA A 128 -17.99 9.58 10.45
N ILE A 129 -16.78 9.03 10.29
CA ILE A 129 -15.98 8.51 11.40
C ILE A 129 -14.98 9.53 11.96
N GLY A 130 -15.10 10.79 11.60
CA GLY A 130 -14.24 11.88 12.10
C GLY A 130 -12.80 11.81 11.58
N LYS A 131 -12.57 11.21 10.43
CA LYS A 131 -11.26 11.08 9.79
C LYS A 131 -11.20 11.90 8.48
N ASP A 132 -10.03 12.35 8.13
CA ASP A 132 -9.76 12.94 6.81
C ASP A 132 -8.97 11.95 5.93
N THR A 133 -9.07 12.16 4.62
CA THR A 133 -8.44 11.28 3.63
C THR A 133 -6.92 11.25 3.76
N LYS A 134 -6.30 12.39 4.05
CA LYS A 134 -4.85 12.52 4.17
C LYS A 134 -4.31 11.70 5.36
N THR A 135 -4.93 11.83 6.52
CA THR A 135 -4.57 11.06 7.72
C THR A 135 -4.70 9.56 7.49
N VAL A 136 -5.82 9.12 6.88
CA VAL A 136 -6.06 7.70 6.62
C VAL A 136 -5.11 7.16 5.56
N ALA A 137 -4.83 7.93 4.50
CA ALA A 137 -3.87 7.53 3.48
C ALA A 137 -2.46 7.37 4.07
N ALA A 138 -2.00 8.33 4.87
CA ALA A 138 -0.71 8.23 5.53
C ALA A 138 -0.63 7.01 6.45
N GLU A 139 -1.67 6.74 7.25
CA GLU A 139 -1.73 5.55 8.11
C GLU A 139 -1.64 4.25 7.29
N VAL A 140 -2.38 4.14 6.20
CA VAL A 140 -2.38 2.96 5.33
C VAL A 140 -1.02 2.80 4.65
N PHE A 141 -0.46 3.86 4.07
CA PHE A 141 0.86 3.81 3.44
C PHE A 141 1.96 3.42 4.43
N LYS A 142 1.96 3.98 5.63
CA LYS A 142 2.92 3.60 6.69
C LYS A 142 2.79 2.14 7.09
N ARG A 143 1.58 1.57 7.12
CA ARG A 143 1.38 0.14 7.36
C ARG A 143 2.07 -0.70 6.27
N PHE A 144 1.88 -0.39 4.99
CA PHE A 144 2.55 -1.09 3.89
C PHE A 144 4.06 -0.97 3.98
N ILE A 145 4.58 0.24 4.20
CA ILE A 145 6.02 0.48 4.35
C ILE A 145 6.59 -0.37 5.50
N ASN A 146 5.96 -0.33 6.67
CA ASN A 146 6.42 -1.07 7.84
C ASN A 146 6.40 -2.59 7.61
N ILE A 147 5.40 -3.11 6.91
CA ILE A 147 5.36 -4.53 6.53
C ILE A 147 6.49 -4.86 5.56
N GLY A 148 6.73 -4.04 4.56
CA GLY A 148 7.85 -4.20 3.64
C GLY A 148 9.20 -4.23 4.37
N LEU A 149 9.38 -3.34 5.35
CA LEU A 149 10.60 -3.27 6.17
C LEU A 149 10.80 -4.51 7.05
N VAL A 150 9.73 -5.13 7.52
CA VAL A 150 9.78 -6.30 8.41
C VAL A 150 9.83 -7.61 7.63
N ARG A 151 9.30 -7.63 6.40
CA ARG A 151 9.14 -8.84 5.60
C ARG A 151 9.84 -8.81 4.26
N GLY A 152 10.45 -7.70 3.92
CA GLY A 152 11.23 -7.58 2.70
C GLY A 152 12.25 -8.72 2.62
N GLY A 153 12.21 -9.49 1.55
CA GLY A 153 13.18 -10.55 1.35
C GLY A 153 14.59 -9.98 1.27
N LYS A 154 15.48 -10.50 2.09
CA LYS A 154 16.89 -10.07 2.13
C LYS A 154 17.76 -10.73 1.04
N SER A 155 17.17 -11.51 0.17
CA SER A 155 17.87 -12.29 -0.85
C SER A 155 17.32 -12.05 -2.24
N GLY A 156 18.20 -11.99 -3.23
CA GLY A 156 17.85 -11.87 -4.64
C GLY A 156 17.18 -10.55 -5.02
N ASN A 157 16.48 -10.57 -6.13
CA ASN A 157 15.73 -9.43 -6.68
C ASN A 157 14.52 -9.00 -5.83
N TRP A 158 14.14 -9.78 -4.83
CA TRP A 158 13.09 -9.41 -3.87
C TRP A 158 13.39 -8.13 -3.12
N ASN A 159 14.64 -7.95 -2.75
CA ASN A 159 15.11 -6.77 -2.05
C ASN A 159 14.91 -5.52 -2.92
N VAL A 160 15.27 -5.60 -4.20
CA VAL A 160 15.13 -4.49 -5.16
C VAL A 160 13.66 -4.22 -5.46
N ASN A 161 12.85 -5.25 -5.69
CA ASN A 161 11.43 -5.11 -5.96
C ASN A 161 10.66 -4.54 -4.77
N GLY A 162 10.94 -5.04 -3.57
CA GLY A 162 10.32 -4.51 -2.36
C GLY A 162 10.57 -3.01 -2.18
N TRP A 163 11.81 -2.57 -2.46
CA TRP A 163 12.15 -1.15 -2.41
C TRP A 163 11.45 -0.33 -3.48
N ASN A 164 11.39 -0.80 -4.70
CA ASN A 164 10.69 -0.10 -5.78
C ASN A 164 9.21 0.15 -5.44
N ILE A 165 8.55 -0.84 -4.84
CA ILE A 165 7.15 -0.76 -4.44
C ILE A 165 6.97 0.18 -3.24
N MET A 166 7.86 0.11 -2.25
CA MET A 166 7.77 0.91 -1.03
C MET A 166 8.19 2.37 -1.22
N LEU A 167 9.02 2.66 -2.20
CA LEU A 167 9.53 4.02 -2.43
C LEU A 167 8.41 5.02 -2.71
N ARG A 168 7.45 4.69 -3.56
CA ARG A 168 6.35 5.61 -3.91
C ARG A 168 5.47 5.95 -2.70
N PRO A 169 4.99 5.00 -1.89
CA PRO A 169 4.33 5.32 -0.63
C PRO A 169 5.16 6.19 0.32
N MET A 170 6.48 6.00 0.38
CA MET A 170 7.36 6.85 1.20
C MET A 170 7.40 8.29 0.69
N LEU A 171 7.48 8.48 -0.63
CA LEU A 171 7.58 9.79 -1.27
C LEU A 171 6.32 10.65 -1.09
N VAL A 172 5.15 10.02 -0.99
CA VAL A 172 3.87 10.75 -0.83
C VAL A 172 3.50 11.04 0.63
N LEU A 173 4.31 10.59 1.59
CA LEU A 173 4.16 11.00 2.99
C LEU A 173 4.58 12.47 3.16
N ASP A 174 4.01 13.12 4.17
CA ASP A 174 4.51 14.40 4.64
C ASP A 174 5.89 14.27 5.29
N HIS A 175 6.47 15.42 5.61
CA HIS A 175 7.71 15.52 6.39
C HIS A 175 7.57 14.95 7.80
N ASN A 176 8.66 14.57 8.42
CA ASN A 176 8.70 13.90 9.73
C ASN A 176 7.89 14.64 10.80
N GLU A 177 7.97 15.96 10.83
CA GLU A 177 7.28 16.81 11.82
C GLU A 177 5.76 16.79 11.73
N ALA A 178 5.20 16.33 10.62
CA ALA A 178 3.76 16.17 10.46
C ALA A 178 3.17 15.00 11.26
N TYR A 179 4.02 14.12 11.77
CA TYR A 179 3.61 12.91 12.46
C TYR A 179 4.07 12.90 13.92
N ALA A 180 3.17 12.49 14.82
CA ALA A 180 3.47 12.41 16.25
C ALA A 180 4.60 11.42 16.60
N ASP A 181 4.81 10.41 15.75
CA ASP A 181 5.89 9.44 15.88
C ASP A 181 7.21 9.87 15.20
N GLY A 182 7.23 11.07 14.58
CA GLY A 182 8.38 11.58 13.85
C GLY A 182 8.77 10.77 12.61
N LYS A 183 7.90 9.90 12.12
CA LYS A 183 8.19 8.97 11.03
C LYS A 183 7.45 9.37 9.75
N GLY A 184 7.97 10.35 9.06
CA GLY A 184 7.53 10.80 7.76
C GLY A 184 8.46 10.37 6.64
N LYS A 185 8.40 11.12 5.55
CA LYS A 185 9.17 10.85 4.33
C LYS A 185 10.67 10.66 4.60
N GLU A 186 11.28 11.58 5.31
CA GLU A 186 12.74 11.58 5.52
C GLU A 186 13.17 10.40 6.37
N TYR A 187 12.36 10.03 7.38
CA TYR A 187 12.63 8.86 8.21
C TYR A 187 12.71 7.59 7.36
N TYR A 188 11.69 7.35 6.55
CA TYR A 188 11.64 6.13 5.74
C TYR A 188 12.66 6.13 4.60
N LEU A 189 12.92 7.28 3.98
CA LEU A 189 13.97 7.39 2.96
C LEU A 189 15.35 7.18 3.57
N ASN A 190 15.59 7.63 4.81
CA ASN A 190 16.84 7.35 5.50
C ASN A 190 17.05 5.85 5.75
N LEU A 191 16.01 5.13 6.15
CA LEU A 191 16.07 3.68 6.28
C LEU A 191 16.43 3.01 4.95
N LEU A 192 15.79 3.44 3.86
CA LEU A 192 16.05 2.90 2.53
C LEU A 192 17.51 3.11 2.09
N VAL A 193 18.05 4.29 2.35
CA VAL A 193 19.37 4.68 1.85
C VAL A 193 20.51 4.23 2.76
N ASN A 194 20.32 4.30 4.08
CA ASN A 194 21.45 4.25 5.02
C ASN A 194 21.40 3.08 6.01
N GLU A 195 20.26 2.43 6.19
CA GLU A 195 20.07 1.48 7.28
C GLU A 195 19.64 0.09 6.80
N SER A 196 20.51 -0.91 6.94
CA SER A 196 20.12 -2.31 6.76
C SER A 196 19.50 -2.87 8.04
N THR A 197 18.47 -3.69 7.88
CA THR A 197 17.81 -4.42 8.97
C THR A 197 17.97 -5.94 8.78
N PRO A 198 17.54 -6.78 9.72
CA PRO A 198 17.51 -8.22 9.49
C PRO A 198 16.67 -8.66 8.28
N TYR A 199 15.74 -7.82 7.83
CA TYR A 199 14.75 -8.16 6.79
C TYR A 199 14.97 -7.45 5.46
N HIS A 200 15.73 -6.38 5.42
CA HIS A 200 16.07 -5.66 4.19
C HIS A 200 17.50 -5.09 4.27
N ASP A 201 18.09 -4.87 3.11
CA ASP A 201 19.39 -4.20 2.99
C ASP A 201 19.19 -2.78 2.46
N ALA A 202 19.96 -1.84 3.00
CA ALA A 202 20.06 -0.49 2.45
C ALA A 202 20.61 -0.52 1.01
N ILE A 203 20.24 0.45 0.19
CA ILE A 203 20.67 0.53 -1.21
C ILE A 203 22.18 0.37 -1.39
N PRO A 204 23.06 1.03 -0.61
CA PRO A 204 24.51 0.85 -0.74
C PRO A 204 24.98 -0.58 -0.46
N ASP A 205 24.30 -1.31 0.42
CA ASP A 205 24.66 -2.69 0.75
C ASP A 205 24.23 -3.67 -0.36
N ILE A 206 23.08 -3.40 -0.98
CA ILE A 206 22.63 -4.15 -2.16
C ILE A 206 23.63 -4.00 -3.30
N LEU A 207 24.07 -2.78 -3.56
CA LEU A 207 25.00 -2.49 -4.66
C LEU A 207 26.41 -3.06 -4.45
N LYS A 208 26.80 -3.39 -3.21
CA LYS A 208 28.07 -4.05 -2.91
C LYS A 208 28.08 -5.55 -3.21
N THR A 209 26.93 -6.16 -3.36
CA THR A 209 26.79 -7.61 -3.51
C THR A 209 26.24 -7.94 -4.89
N TYR A 210 27.16 -8.28 -5.82
CA TYR A 210 26.83 -8.66 -7.21
C TYR A 210 25.78 -9.77 -7.31
N ASP A 211 25.78 -10.71 -6.37
CA ASP A 211 24.88 -11.87 -6.36
C ASP A 211 23.43 -11.56 -5.97
N ARG A 212 23.13 -10.31 -5.65
CA ARG A 212 21.79 -9.90 -5.18
C ARG A 212 21.02 -9.04 -6.18
N VAL A 213 21.62 -8.75 -7.31
CA VAL A 213 21.03 -7.87 -8.34
C VAL A 213 20.67 -8.64 -9.61
N THR A 214 20.85 -9.94 -9.63
CA THR A 214 20.51 -10.81 -10.80
C THR A 214 19.17 -11.49 -10.65
#